data_8ec3c49cf2e593402c68def405d2fbf9
#
_entry.id   8ec3c49cf2e593402c68def405d2fbf9
#
_cell.length_a   1.000
_cell.length_b   1.000
_cell.length_c   1.000
_cell.angle_alpha   90.00
_cell.angle_beta   90.00
_cell.angle_gamma   90.00
#
_symmetry.space_group_name_H-M   'P 1'
#
loop_
_entity.id
_entity.type
_entity.pdbx_description
1 polymer ?
#
loop_
_entity_poly.entity_id
_entity_poly.type
_entity_poly.pdbx_seq_one_letter_code
_entity_poly.pdbx_strand_id
1 'polypeptide(L)'
;MDYASLARQLIHPVEEAGQVIMDIYRRQPTIDIKADGSPVTEADKAAEAILLPAIAAAAPSIQIVSEENPMSHESAAGDKFFLVDPLDGTKEFIKTDANGAFTVNIGFIEGGVPVMGVVYAPALGRLFFGSADAGAFEISSGNCRPIEVRKPDPAAIVAVASASHRDAATNRWLEDRGIKQTVSIGSSLKFCLVAAGEADVYPRYGPTMEWDTAAGDAVLRAAGGTVVADDGTPFCYGKSGYRNDAFFAFGGG
;
A
#
# COMPACT_ATOMS: atom_id res chain seq x y z
N MET A 1 4.49 -16.68 14.22
CA MET A 1 3.11 -16.43 13.76
C MET A 1 3.01 -17.00 12.35
N ASP A 2 1.88 -17.57 11.96
CA ASP A 2 1.62 -18.01 10.57
C ASP A 2 1.10 -16.79 9.79
N TYR A 3 1.98 -16.11 9.08
CA TYR A 3 1.65 -14.89 8.35
C TYR A 3 0.76 -15.17 7.14
N ALA A 4 0.93 -16.32 6.49
CA ALA A 4 0.10 -16.72 5.37
C ALA A 4 -1.36 -16.96 5.79
N SER A 5 -1.57 -17.60 6.94
CA SER A 5 -2.91 -17.77 7.51
C SER A 5 -3.51 -16.43 7.91
N LEU A 6 -2.73 -15.54 8.54
CA LEU A 6 -3.16 -14.21 8.92
C LEU A 6 -3.60 -13.38 7.71
N ALA A 7 -2.80 -13.37 6.63
CA ALA A 7 -3.16 -12.67 5.39
C ALA A 7 -4.50 -13.15 4.84
N ARG A 8 -4.70 -14.47 4.75
CA ARG A 8 -5.94 -15.06 4.23
C ARG A 8 -7.17 -14.74 5.09
N GLN A 9 -7.02 -14.68 6.43
CA GLN A 9 -8.11 -14.30 7.33
C GLN A 9 -8.57 -12.84 7.11
N LEU A 10 -7.67 -11.97 6.67
CA LEU A 10 -7.95 -10.56 6.44
C LEU A 10 -8.50 -10.24 5.03
N ILE A 11 -8.50 -11.20 4.09
CA ILE A 11 -9.04 -10.99 2.74
C ILE A 11 -10.51 -10.60 2.80
N HIS A 12 -11.35 -11.37 3.48
CA HIS A 12 -12.79 -11.09 3.54
C HIS A 12 -13.13 -9.75 4.18
N PRO A 13 -12.57 -9.34 5.34
CA PRO A 13 -12.77 -7.99 5.88
C PRO A 13 -12.33 -6.87 4.94
N VAL A 14 -11.25 -7.07 4.20
CA VAL A 14 -10.76 -6.09 3.21
C VAL A 14 -11.70 -6.00 2.01
N GLU A 15 -12.27 -7.10 1.54
CA GLU A 15 -13.29 -7.09 0.47
C GLU A 15 -14.58 -6.42 0.94
N GLU A 16 -15.01 -6.67 2.19
CA GLU A 16 -16.18 -6.03 2.79
C GLU A 16 -15.98 -4.50 2.91
N ALA A 17 -14.82 -4.07 3.42
CA ALA A 17 -14.46 -2.65 3.46
C ALA A 17 -14.45 -2.02 2.05
N GLY A 18 -13.87 -2.72 1.07
CA GLY A 18 -13.88 -2.28 -0.33
C GLY A 18 -15.28 -2.16 -0.92
N GLN A 19 -16.20 -3.06 -0.58
CA GLN A 19 -17.60 -2.97 -1.02
C GLN A 19 -18.29 -1.72 -0.46
N VAL A 20 -18.11 -1.43 0.84
CA VAL A 20 -18.66 -0.22 1.47
C VAL A 20 -18.05 1.04 0.85
N ILE A 21 -16.75 1.06 0.59
CA ILE A 21 -16.08 2.16 -0.14
C ILE A 21 -16.72 2.36 -1.51
N MET A 22 -16.96 1.30 -2.28
CA MET A 22 -17.55 1.39 -3.62
C MET A 22 -19.02 1.84 -3.59
N ASP A 23 -19.78 1.48 -2.57
CA ASP A 23 -21.16 1.94 -2.41
C ASP A 23 -21.22 3.45 -2.12
N ILE A 24 -20.25 3.97 -1.34
CA ILE A 24 -20.11 5.40 -1.09
C ILE A 24 -19.58 6.12 -2.34
N TYR A 25 -18.59 5.56 -3.04
CA TYR A 25 -18.03 6.11 -4.28
C TYR A 25 -19.10 6.39 -5.34
N ARG A 26 -20.06 5.48 -5.51
CA ARG A 26 -21.15 5.59 -6.50
C ARG A 26 -22.17 6.70 -6.19
N ARG A 27 -22.30 7.12 -4.93
CA ARG A 27 -23.30 8.11 -4.47
C ARG A 27 -22.76 9.51 -4.22
N GLN A 28 -21.52 9.78 -4.57
CA GLN A 28 -20.77 11.02 -4.28
C GLN A 28 -20.59 11.26 -2.76
N PRO A 29 -19.39 11.01 -2.24
CA PRO A 29 -19.11 11.04 -0.80
C PRO A 29 -19.21 12.43 -0.21
N THR A 30 -19.58 12.51 1.07
CA THR A 30 -19.37 13.71 1.89
C THR A 30 -17.88 13.82 2.21
N ILE A 31 -17.31 15.01 2.00
CA ILE A 31 -15.88 15.28 2.19
C ILE A 31 -15.71 16.18 3.40
N ASP A 32 -14.93 15.73 4.38
CA ASP A 32 -14.41 16.52 5.48
C ASP A 32 -12.93 16.85 5.24
N ILE A 33 -12.40 17.86 5.92
CA ILE A 33 -11.00 18.25 5.86
C ILE A 33 -10.37 18.00 7.25
N LYS A 34 -9.34 17.19 7.31
CA LYS A 34 -8.56 16.94 8.54
C LYS A 34 -7.78 18.21 8.96
N ALA A 35 -7.26 18.23 10.20
CA ALA A 35 -6.50 19.35 10.73
C ALA A 35 -5.22 19.67 9.94
N ASP A 36 -4.64 18.68 9.27
CA ASP A 36 -3.47 18.83 8.39
C ASP A 36 -3.82 19.28 6.96
N GLY A 37 -5.11 19.49 6.67
CA GLY A 37 -5.61 19.90 5.35
C GLY A 37 -5.82 18.76 4.37
N SER A 38 -5.60 17.51 4.74
CA SER A 38 -5.93 16.36 3.88
C SER A 38 -7.43 16.08 3.90
N PRO A 39 -8.01 15.58 2.78
CA PRO A 39 -9.41 15.19 2.76
C PRO A 39 -9.59 13.84 3.47
N VAL A 40 -10.72 13.71 4.15
CA VAL A 40 -11.26 12.43 4.66
C VAL A 40 -12.73 12.34 4.28
N THR A 41 -13.18 11.16 4.01
CA THR A 41 -14.58 10.92 3.65
C THR A 41 -15.26 9.97 4.64
N GLU A 42 -16.56 9.85 4.51
CA GLU A 42 -17.30 8.82 5.26
C GLU A 42 -16.86 7.39 4.89
N ALA A 43 -16.20 7.21 3.72
CA ALA A 43 -15.71 5.91 3.27
C ALA A 43 -14.50 5.45 4.09
N ASP A 44 -13.58 6.36 4.41
CA ASP A 44 -12.41 6.08 5.26
C ASP A 44 -12.86 5.54 6.63
N LYS A 45 -13.80 6.26 7.27
CA LYS A 45 -14.34 5.90 8.59
C LYS A 45 -15.13 4.59 8.56
N ALA A 46 -15.92 4.36 7.51
CA ALA A 46 -16.73 3.16 7.36
C ALA A 46 -15.85 1.93 7.10
N ALA A 47 -14.80 2.06 6.30
CA ALA A 47 -13.82 1.01 6.09
C ALA A 47 -13.04 0.69 7.38
N GLU A 48 -12.56 1.70 8.10
CA GLU A 48 -11.87 1.52 9.38
C GLU A 48 -12.72 0.73 10.38
N ALA A 49 -14.01 1.06 10.50
CA ALA A 49 -14.94 0.39 11.42
C ALA A 49 -15.11 -1.12 11.14
N ILE A 50 -14.82 -1.58 9.91
CA ILE A 50 -14.79 -3.00 9.54
C ILE A 50 -13.41 -3.61 9.83
N LEU A 51 -12.34 -2.92 9.43
CA LEU A 51 -11.00 -3.47 9.45
C LEU A 51 -10.45 -3.65 10.86
N LEU A 52 -10.56 -2.63 11.74
CA LEU A 52 -9.91 -2.69 13.05
C LEU A 52 -10.45 -3.82 13.94
N PRO A 53 -11.77 -4.07 14.06
CA PRO A 53 -12.29 -5.22 14.79
C PRO A 53 -11.84 -6.57 14.22
N ALA A 54 -11.78 -6.69 12.90
CA ALA A 54 -11.34 -7.92 12.24
C ALA A 54 -9.86 -8.22 12.50
N ILE A 55 -8.99 -7.20 12.44
CA ILE A 55 -7.57 -7.32 12.77
C ILE A 55 -7.39 -7.70 14.26
N ALA A 56 -8.12 -7.03 15.15
CA ALA A 56 -8.05 -7.32 16.60
C ALA A 56 -8.53 -8.75 16.93
N ALA A 57 -9.50 -9.29 16.19
CA ALA A 57 -9.95 -10.66 16.34
C ALA A 57 -8.93 -11.68 15.79
N ALA A 58 -8.29 -11.37 14.64
CA ALA A 58 -7.29 -12.24 14.01
C ALA A 58 -5.96 -12.28 14.78
N ALA A 59 -5.57 -11.17 15.41
CA ALA A 59 -4.32 -11.05 16.17
C ALA A 59 -4.52 -10.26 17.48
N PRO A 60 -5.15 -10.86 18.51
CA PRO A 60 -5.38 -10.21 19.79
C PRO A 60 -4.09 -9.71 20.42
N SER A 61 -4.14 -8.54 21.06
CA SER A 61 -3.03 -7.91 21.78
C SER A 61 -1.88 -7.37 20.89
N ILE A 62 -2.02 -7.40 19.58
CA ILE A 62 -1.08 -6.73 18.68
C ILE A 62 -1.54 -5.27 18.50
N GLN A 63 -0.60 -4.33 18.60
CA GLN A 63 -0.85 -2.91 18.36
C GLN A 63 -1.34 -2.68 16.93
N ILE A 64 -2.35 -1.82 16.78
CA ILE A 64 -2.84 -1.37 15.48
C ILE A 64 -2.63 0.13 15.38
N VAL A 65 -1.92 0.57 14.35
CA VAL A 65 -1.74 1.98 14.00
C VAL A 65 -2.51 2.21 12.72
N SER A 66 -3.52 3.08 12.77
CA SER A 66 -4.41 3.36 11.65
C SER A 66 -4.41 4.85 11.32
N GLU A 67 -4.39 5.21 10.03
CA GLU A 67 -4.40 6.59 9.57
C GLU A 67 -5.53 7.41 10.18
N GLU A 68 -6.73 6.83 10.27
CA GLU A 68 -7.94 7.54 10.72
C GLU A 68 -8.10 7.55 12.24
N ASN A 69 -7.19 6.91 13.00
CA ASN A 69 -7.17 6.90 14.46
C ASN A 69 -5.93 7.62 15.02
N PRO A 70 -5.95 8.96 15.19
CA PRO A 70 -4.80 9.73 15.66
C PRO A 70 -4.26 9.28 17.02
N MET A 71 -5.11 8.74 17.92
CA MET A 71 -4.66 8.24 19.21
C MET A 71 -3.73 7.02 19.06
N SER A 72 -3.84 6.26 17.99
CA SER A 72 -2.93 5.15 17.69
C SER A 72 -1.53 5.62 17.33
N HIS A 73 -1.36 6.88 16.92
CA HIS A 73 -0.08 7.47 16.53
C HIS A 73 0.74 7.99 17.71
N GLU A 74 0.11 8.17 18.89
CA GLU A 74 0.76 8.75 20.07
C GLU A 74 1.72 7.76 20.76
N SER A 75 1.52 6.47 20.54
CA SER A 75 2.36 5.42 21.10
C SER A 75 3.51 5.08 20.16
N ALA A 76 4.70 4.85 20.73
CA ALA A 76 5.80 4.28 19.95
C ALA A 76 5.41 2.90 19.42
N ALA A 77 5.87 2.58 18.23
CA ALA A 77 5.67 1.25 17.66
C ALA A 77 6.35 0.18 18.50
N GLY A 78 5.63 -0.91 18.76
CA GLY A 78 6.19 -2.11 19.37
C GLY A 78 7.03 -2.91 18.36
N ASP A 79 7.59 -4.05 18.80
CA ASP A 79 8.28 -4.98 17.91
C ASP A 79 7.36 -5.56 16.83
N LYS A 80 6.07 -5.72 17.17
CA LYS A 80 5.00 -6.24 16.30
C LYS A 80 3.82 -5.28 16.30
N PHE A 81 3.40 -4.84 15.14
CA PHE A 81 2.25 -3.95 15.00
C PHE A 81 1.67 -4.00 13.58
N PHE A 82 0.42 -3.61 13.47
CA PHE A 82 -0.23 -3.37 12.18
C PHE A 82 -0.15 -1.91 11.79
N LEU A 83 0.00 -1.67 10.50
CA LEU A 83 -0.19 -0.38 9.84
C LEU A 83 -1.39 -0.51 8.90
N VAL A 84 -2.38 0.34 9.10
CA VAL A 84 -3.66 0.28 8.39
C VAL A 84 -3.94 1.63 7.74
N ASP A 85 -4.20 1.60 6.45
CA ASP A 85 -4.78 2.71 5.73
C ASP A 85 -6.11 2.23 5.13
N PRO A 86 -7.23 2.67 5.70
CA PRO A 86 -8.55 2.24 5.25
C PRO A 86 -8.89 2.67 3.82
N LEU A 87 -8.33 3.79 3.36
CA LEU A 87 -8.56 4.32 2.01
C LEU A 87 -7.39 5.21 1.54
N ASP A 88 -6.30 4.59 1.08
CA ASP A 88 -5.20 5.30 0.42
C ASP A 88 -5.64 5.82 -0.96
N GLY A 89 -5.35 7.07 -1.24
CA GLY A 89 -5.75 7.73 -2.45
C GLY A 89 -7.10 8.43 -2.34
N THR A 90 -7.42 9.04 -1.20
CA THR A 90 -8.66 9.81 -0.99
C THR A 90 -8.85 10.92 -2.04
N LYS A 91 -7.76 11.49 -2.56
CA LYS A 91 -7.83 12.47 -3.66
C LYS A 91 -8.29 11.83 -4.97
N GLU A 92 -7.84 10.63 -5.27
CA GLU A 92 -8.26 9.84 -6.42
C GLU A 92 -9.69 9.34 -6.25
N PHE A 93 -10.09 9.00 -5.02
CA PHE A 93 -11.45 8.61 -4.67
C PHE A 93 -12.45 9.75 -4.89
N ILE A 94 -12.10 10.99 -4.51
CA ILE A 94 -12.96 12.17 -4.66
C ILE A 94 -13.09 12.58 -6.14
N LYS A 95 -12.04 12.41 -6.94
CA LYS A 95 -12.06 12.69 -8.37
C LYS A 95 -12.70 11.52 -9.12
N THR A 96 -13.96 11.68 -9.51
CA THR A 96 -14.73 10.63 -10.21
C THR A 96 -14.18 10.26 -11.61
N ASP A 97 -13.20 11.01 -12.11
CA ASP A 97 -12.44 10.75 -13.35
C ASP A 97 -11.13 9.98 -13.11
N ALA A 98 -10.74 9.82 -11.86
CA ALA A 98 -9.57 9.03 -11.51
C ALA A 98 -9.83 7.55 -11.83
N ASN A 99 -8.82 6.87 -12.35
CA ASN A 99 -8.82 5.47 -12.81
C ASN A 99 -9.12 4.43 -11.71
N GLY A 100 -9.84 4.81 -10.63
CA GLY A 100 -10.15 3.95 -9.50
C GLY A 100 -8.94 3.49 -8.70
N ALA A 101 -7.84 4.25 -8.76
CA ALA A 101 -6.58 3.89 -8.14
C ALA A 101 -6.53 4.32 -6.67
N PHE A 102 -7.50 3.87 -5.89
CA PHE A 102 -7.51 3.96 -4.43
C PHE A 102 -7.52 2.54 -3.84
N THR A 103 -6.96 2.38 -2.65
CA THR A 103 -6.72 1.04 -2.08
C THR A 103 -7.03 0.98 -0.59
N VAL A 104 -7.42 -0.21 -0.12
CA VAL A 104 -7.46 -0.62 1.29
C VAL A 104 -6.16 -1.32 1.61
N ASN A 105 -5.50 -0.95 2.70
CA ASN A 105 -4.16 -1.44 3.03
C ASN A 105 -4.08 -1.96 4.46
N ILE A 106 -3.56 -3.17 4.63
CA ILE A 106 -3.18 -3.75 5.92
C ILE A 106 -1.76 -4.31 5.80
N GLY A 107 -0.81 -3.71 6.53
CA GLY A 107 0.55 -4.21 6.66
C GLY A 107 0.82 -4.73 8.07
N PHE A 108 1.52 -5.84 8.23
CA PHE A 108 1.99 -6.35 9.51
C PHE A 108 3.51 -6.27 9.57
N ILE A 109 4.00 -5.63 10.61
CA ILE A 109 5.42 -5.36 10.84
C ILE A 109 5.92 -6.22 11.99
N GLU A 110 7.09 -6.81 11.84
CA GLU A 110 7.85 -7.48 12.89
C GLU A 110 9.33 -7.10 12.80
N GLY A 111 9.90 -6.60 13.91
CA GLY A 111 11.30 -6.17 13.93
C GLY A 111 11.62 -5.05 12.93
N GLY A 112 10.68 -4.16 12.64
CA GLY A 112 10.82 -3.08 11.67
C GLY A 112 10.72 -3.52 10.19
N VAL A 113 10.39 -4.80 9.93
CA VAL A 113 10.26 -5.37 8.58
C VAL A 113 8.80 -5.69 8.28
N PRO A 114 8.26 -5.35 7.11
CA PRO A 114 6.92 -5.74 6.72
C PRO A 114 6.92 -7.21 6.29
N VAL A 115 6.27 -8.06 7.09
CA VAL A 115 6.26 -9.52 6.92
C VAL A 115 4.97 -10.08 6.35
N MET A 116 3.91 -9.26 6.31
CA MET A 116 2.63 -9.60 5.68
C MET A 116 1.94 -8.34 5.19
N GLY A 117 1.27 -8.41 4.05
CA GLY A 117 0.48 -7.32 3.50
C GLY A 117 -0.74 -7.80 2.74
N VAL A 118 -1.81 -7.00 2.82
CA VAL A 118 -3.01 -7.11 1.99
C VAL A 118 -3.32 -5.74 1.42
N VAL A 119 -3.45 -5.66 0.09
CA VAL A 119 -3.78 -4.45 -0.67
C VAL A 119 -4.95 -4.76 -1.58
N TYR A 120 -6.03 -4.01 -1.46
CA TYR A 120 -7.20 -4.17 -2.32
C TYR A 120 -7.54 -2.88 -3.05
N ALA A 121 -7.60 -2.93 -4.37
CA ALA A 121 -8.07 -1.87 -5.26
C ALA A 121 -9.52 -2.18 -5.69
N PRO A 122 -10.55 -1.73 -4.94
CA PRO A 122 -11.92 -2.21 -5.13
C PRO A 122 -12.53 -1.77 -6.46
N ALA A 123 -12.20 -0.59 -6.97
CA ALA A 123 -12.68 -0.11 -8.26
C ALA A 123 -12.09 -0.90 -9.46
N LEU A 124 -10.94 -1.54 -9.26
CA LEU A 124 -10.28 -2.36 -10.28
C LEU A 124 -10.56 -3.86 -10.10
N GLY A 125 -11.18 -4.25 -8.98
CA GLY A 125 -11.43 -5.66 -8.63
C GLY A 125 -10.14 -6.47 -8.48
N ARG A 126 -9.03 -5.83 -8.01
CA ARG A 126 -7.73 -6.46 -7.83
C ARG A 126 -7.34 -6.46 -6.36
N LEU A 127 -7.13 -7.63 -5.79
CA LEU A 127 -6.64 -7.80 -4.43
C LEU A 127 -5.29 -8.51 -4.46
N PHE A 128 -4.31 -7.93 -3.78
CA PHE A 128 -2.96 -8.45 -3.66
C PHE A 128 -2.69 -8.79 -2.20
N PHE A 129 -2.09 -9.94 -1.95
CA PHE A 129 -1.65 -10.30 -0.61
C PHE A 129 -0.35 -11.08 -0.69
N GLY A 130 0.46 -10.95 0.35
CA GLY A 130 1.74 -11.64 0.41
C GLY A 130 2.25 -11.75 1.84
N SER A 131 3.12 -12.72 2.06
CA SER A 131 3.77 -12.94 3.34
C SER A 131 5.16 -13.53 3.17
N ALA A 132 6.03 -13.28 4.14
CA ALA A 132 7.41 -13.74 4.12
C ALA A 132 7.56 -15.28 4.07
N ASP A 133 6.52 -16.00 4.49
CA ASP A 133 6.50 -17.47 4.59
C ASP A 133 5.76 -18.17 3.43
N ALA A 134 5.06 -17.44 2.53
CA ALA A 134 4.26 -18.08 1.49
C ALA A 134 4.34 -17.43 0.09
N GLY A 135 5.09 -16.32 -0.07
CA GLY A 135 5.15 -15.58 -1.32
C GLY A 135 3.96 -14.64 -1.51
N ALA A 136 3.77 -14.17 -2.74
CA ALA A 136 2.74 -13.18 -3.07
C ALA A 136 1.71 -13.72 -4.06
N PHE A 137 0.48 -13.21 -3.97
CA PHE A 137 -0.67 -13.64 -4.77
C PHE A 137 -1.52 -12.45 -5.19
N GLU A 138 -2.21 -12.62 -6.30
CA GLU A 138 -3.26 -11.71 -6.76
C GLU A 138 -4.60 -12.46 -6.88
N ILE A 139 -5.67 -11.84 -6.39
CA ILE A 139 -7.05 -12.26 -6.66
C ILE A 139 -7.66 -11.22 -7.61
N SER A 140 -8.11 -11.67 -8.78
CA SER A 140 -8.81 -10.85 -9.76
C SER A 140 -9.84 -11.68 -10.48
N SER A 141 -11.06 -11.14 -10.67
CA SER A 141 -12.18 -11.83 -11.31
C SER A 141 -12.46 -13.23 -10.71
N GLY A 142 -12.30 -13.37 -9.39
CA GLY A 142 -12.52 -14.61 -8.64
C GLY A 142 -11.40 -15.65 -8.77
N ASN A 143 -10.32 -15.36 -9.50
CA ASN A 143 -9.18 -16.25 -9.65
C ASN A 143 -8.01 -15.78 -8.77
N CYS A 144 -7.43 -16.70 -8.00
CA CYS A 144 -6.21 -16.47 -7.23
C CYS A 144 -5.03 -17.07 -7.98
N ARG A 145 -3.99 -16.25 -8.22
CA ARG A 145 -2.75 -16.68 -8.87
C ARG A 145 -1.53 -16.21 -8.08
N PRO A 146 -0.44 -16.97 -8.04
CA PRO A 146 0.84 -16.47 -7.54
C PRO A 146 1.35 -15.34 -8.45
N ILE A 147 2.04 -14.37 -7.86
CA ILE A 147 2.74 -13.30 -8.55
C ILE A 147 4.20 -13.28 -8.12
N GLU A 148 5.06 -12.86 -9.04
CA GLU A 148 6.47 -12.64 -8.80
C GLU A 148 6.96 -11.44 -9.61
N VAL A 149 7.99 -10.79 -9.11
CA VAL A 149 8.66 -9.71 -9.84
C VAL A 149 9.27 -10.24 -11.12
N ARG A 150 9.26 -9.43 -12.18
CA ARG A 150 9.95 -9.79 -13.41
C ARG A 150 11.43 -9.40 -13.37
N LYS A 151 12.24 -10.08 -14.14
CA LYS A 151 13.61 -9.63 -14.43
C LYS A 151 13.53 -8.41 -15.33
N PRO A 152 14.10 -7.25 -14.93
CA PRO A 152 14.05 -6.04 -15.73
C PRO A 152 14.80 -6.22 -17.06
N ASP A 153 14.26 -5.65 -18.14
CA ASP A 153 15.01 -5.43 -19.38
C ASP A 153 15.71 -4.06 -19.29
N PRO A 154 17.05 -4.00 -19.24
CA PRO A 154 17.77 -2.73 -19.13
C PRO A 154 17.46 -1.74 -20.28
N ALA A 155 17.02 -2.23 -21.45
CA ALA A 155 16.66 -1.40 -22.58
C ALA A 155 15.21 -0.86 -22.53
N ALA A 156 14.37 -1.44 -21.64
CA ALA A 156 12.93 -1.18 -21.61
C ALA A 156 12.37 -1.12 -20.17
N ILE A 157 13.09 -0.49 -19.25
CA ILE A 157 12.64 -0.29 -17.86
C ILE A 157 11.32 0.48 -17.81
N VAL A 158 10.33 -0.06 -17.13
CA VAL A 158 9.04 0.57 -16.85
C VAL A 158 9.01 1.02 -15.39
N ALA A 159 8.88 2.33 -15.17
CA ALA A 159 8.67 2.87 -13.83
C ALA A 159 7.19 3.13 -13.56
N VAL A 160 6.75 2.89 -12.32
CA VAL A 160 5.48 3.43 -11.84
C VAL A 160 5.73 4.72 -11.09
N ALA A 161 4.88 5.72 -11.30
CA ALA A 161 5.01 7.01 -10.63
C ALA A 161 3.63 7.49 -10.14
N SER A 162 3.63 8.39 -9.14
CA SER A 162 2.39 8.95 -8.62
C SER A 162 1.66 9.76 -9.69
N ALA A 163 0.35 9.54 -9.83
CA ALA A 163 -0.51 10.36 -10.68
C ALA A 163 -0.67 11.80 -10.13
N SER A 164 -0.75 11.94 -8.81
CA SER A 164 -1.08 13.20 -8.13
C SER A 164 0.11 13.89 -7.46
N HIS A 165 1.22 13.17 -7.21
CA HIS A 165 2.36 13.65 -6.41
C HIS A 165 3.72 13.39 -7.07
N ARG A 166 3.77 13.40 -8.41
CA ARG A 166 5.04 13.28 -9.14
C ARG A 166 5.78 14.63 -9.07
N ASP A 167 6.94 14.62 -8.46
CA ASP A 167 7.75 15.81 -8.23
C ASP A 167 8.97 15.90 -9.17
N ALA A 168 9.69 17.05 -9.10
CA ALA A 168 10.85 17.29 -9.94
C ALA A 168 12.02 16.35 -9.63
N ALA A 169 12.16 15.90 -8.36
CA ALA A 169 13.23 14.97 -7.98
C ALA A 169 12.99 13.59 -8.59
N THR A 170 11.74 13.08 -8.53
CA THR A 170 11.35 11.84 -9.21
C THR A 170 11.59 11.92 -10.73
N ASN A 171 11.24 13.05 -11.38
CA ASN A 171 11.48 13.22 -12.81
C ASN A 171 12.97 13.17 -13.15
N ARG A 172 13.80 13.89 -12.39
CA ARG A 172 15.26 13.91 -12.56
C ARG A 172 15.86 12.52 -12.39
N TRP A 173 15.44 11.78 -11.36
CA TRP A 173 15.90 10.43 -11.11
C TRP A 173 15.61 9.48 -12.29
N LEU A 174 14.44 9.60 -12.92
CA LEU A 174 14.06 8.84 -14.11
C LEU A 174 14.88 9.23 -15.33
N GLU A 175 15.08 10.55 -15.56
CA GLU A 175 15.86 11.09 -16.66
C GLU A 175 17.33 10.66 -16.58
N ASP A 176 17.97 10.79 -15.41
CA ASP A 176 19.36 10.41 -15.15
C ASP A 176 19.62 8.91 -15.45
N ARG A 177 18.58 8.06 -15.35
CA ARG A 177 18.64 6.63 -15.66
C ARG A 177 18.12 6.25 -17.05
N GLY A 178 17.74 7.24 -17.83
CA GLY A 178 17.22 7.02 -19.19
C GLY A 178 15.87 6.30 -19.22
N ILE A 179 15.12 6.27 -18.11
CA ILE A 179 13.83 5.59 -18.02
C ILE A 179 12.74 6.44 -18.69
N LYS A 180 12.26 5.97 -19.83
CA LYS A 180 11.27 6.69 -20.66
C LYS A 180 9.85 6.18 -20.48
N GLN A 181 9.69 4.91 -20.08
CA GLN A 181 8.37 4.31 -19.93
C GLN A 181 7.90 4.49 -18.49
N THR A 182 6.78 5.21 -18.33
CA THR A 182 6.18 5.43 -17.00
C THR A 182 4.69 5.12 -17.02
N VAL A 183 4.23 4.39 -16.01
CA VAL A 183 2.81 4.18 -15.70
C VAL A 183 2.44 5.12 -14.57
N SER A 184 1.43 5.97 -14.80
CA SER A 184 0.94 6.91 -13.79
C SER A 184 -0.27 6.32 -13.07
N ILE A 185 -0.12 6.02 -11.79
CA ILE A 185 -1.18 5.43 -10.96
C ILE A 185 -1.11 5.95 -9.53
N GLY A 186 -2.26 5.98 -8.83
CA GLY A 186 -2.38 6.38 -7.43
C GLY A 186 -2.03 5.27 -6.43
N SER A 187 -2.07 5.59 -5.16
CA SER A 187 -2.04 4.72 -3.98
C SER A 187 -0.89 3.71 -3.88
N SER A 188 -0.99 2.78 -2.95
CA SER A 188 -0.07 1.64 -2.73
C SER A 188 -0.06 0.64 -3.89
N LEU A 189 -1.01 0.73 -4.82
CA LEU A 189 -1.10 -0.11 -6.03
C LEU A 189 0.21 -0.10 -6.84
N LYS A 190 1.01 0.96 -6.74
CA LYS A 190 2.33 1.06 -7.36
C LYS A 190 3.28 -0.08 -6.96
N PHE A 191 3.30 -0.47 -5.69
CA PHE A 191 4.07 -1.63 -5.21
C PHE A 191 3.55 -2.93 -5.82
N CYS A 192 2.21 -3.06 -5.91
CA CYS A 192 1.56 -4.25 -6.44
C CYS A 192 1.85 -4.46 -7.93
N LEU A 193 1.92 -3.38 -8.73
CA LEU A 193 2.30 -3.47 -10.14
C LEU A 193 3.75 -3.94 -10.32
N VAL A 194 4.66 -3.50 -9.45
CA VAL A 194 6.04 -4.02 -9.45
C VAL A 194 6.06 -5.48 -9.00
N ALA A 195 5.33 -5.83 -7.94
CA ALA A 195 5.22 -7.19 -7.43
C ALA A 195 4.64 -8.19 -8.46
N ALA A 196 3.68 -7.74 -9.28
CA ALA A 196 3.06 -8.55 -10.34
C ALA A 196 3.88 -8.62 -11.64
N GLY A 197 5.09 -7.99 -11.68
CA GLY A 197 5.92 -7.94 -12.87
C GLY A 197 5.37 -7.06 -14.00
N GLU A 198 4.41 -6.17 -13.70
CA GLU A 198 3.86 -5.21 -14.67
C GLU A 198 4.73 -3.96 -14.81
N ALA A 199 5.56 -3.67 -13.80
CA ALA A 199 6.56 -2.63 -13.81
C ALA A 199 7.86 -3.11 -13.14
N ASP A 200 8.93 -2.33 -13.25
CA ASP A 200 10.26 -2.70 -12.76
C ASP A 200 10.67 -1.91 -11.53
N VAL A 201 10.19 -0.66 -11.40
CA VAL A 201 10.64 0.23 -10.33
C VAL A 201 9.58 1.27 -9.95
N TYR A 202 9.52 1.59 -8.66
CA TYR A 202 8.74 2.69 -8.12
C TYR A 202 9.65 3.63 -7.30
N PRO A 203 10.11 4.75 -7.89
CA PRO A 203 10.81 5.80 -7.17
C PRO A 203 9.83 6.74 -6.48
N ARG A 204 10.12 7.12 -5.23
CA ARG A 204 9.33 8.08 -4.46
C ARG A 204 10.21 9.02 -3.66
N TYR A 205 10.24 10.30 -4.03
CA TYR A 205 10.92 11.35 -3.30
C TYR A 205 10.00 12.13 -2.35
N GLY A 206 8.76 12.37 -2.78
CA GLY A 206 7.79 13.05 -1.92
C GLY A 206 7.44 12.23 -0.69
N PRO A 207 7.12 12.88 0.44
CA PRO A 207 6.83 12.19 1.70
C PRO A 207 5.58 11.31 1.58
N THR A 208 5.56 10.24 2.38
CA THR A 208 4.42 9.35 2.61
C THR A 208 4.37 8.99 4.09
N MET A 209 3.29 8.37 4.51
CA MET A 209 3.23 7.75 5.82
C MET A 209 3.52 6.24 5.73
N GLU A 210 3.87 5.63 6.85
CA GLU A 210 4.19 4.20 6.88
C GLU A 210 3.01 3.32 6.49
N TRP A 211 1.78 3.72 6.84
CA TRP A 211 0.56 2.99 6.46
C TRP A 211 0.26 3.03 4.96
N ASP A 212 0.75 4.04 4.21
CA ASP A 212 0.64 4.12 2.74
C ASP A 212 1.54 3.08 2.04
N THR A 213 2.55 2.54 2.74
CA THR A 213 3.61 1.75 2.10
C THR A 213 3.73 0.32 2.62
N ALA A 214 3.44 0.08 3.89
CA ALA A 214 3.73 -1.18 4.58
C ALA A 214 3.10 -2.41 3.91
N ALA A 215 1.82 -2.32 3.54
CA ALA A 215 1.11 -3.42 2.88
C ALA A 215 1.70 -3.75 1.51
N GLY A 216 1.91 -2.71 0.69
CA GLY A 216 2.48 -2.85 -0.65
C GLY A 216 3.94 -3.34 -0.63
N ASP A 217 4.75 -2.85 0.30
CA ASP A 217 6.14 -3.29 0.50
C ASP A 217 6.19 -4.78 0.90
N ALA A 218 5.31 -5.21 1.83
CA ALA A 218 5.22 -6.62 2.20
C ALA A 218 4.88 -7.52 1.01
N VAL A 219 3.90 -7.13 0.18
CA VAL A 219 3.54 -7.86 -1.04
C VAL A 219 4.70 -7.89 -2.02
N LEU A 220 5.40 -6.76 -2.22
CA LEU A 220 6.55 -6.68 -3.13
C LEU A 220 7.70 -7.57 -2.67
N ARG A 221 8.07 -7.53 -1.38
CA ARG A 221 9.11 -8.42 -0.82
C ARG A 221 8.73 -9.89 -0.94
N ALA A 222 7.48 -10.22 -0.66
CA ALA A 222 6.97 -11.59 -0.83
C ALA A 222 7.01 -12.07 -2.29
N ALA A 223 6.93 -11.14 -3.26
CA ALA A 223 7.07 -11.42 -4.69
C ALA A 223 8.55 -11.48 -5.17
N GLY A 224 9.52 -11.27 -4.27
CA GLY A 224 10.96 -11.29 -4.59
C GLY A 224 11.58 -9.92 -4.90
N GLY A 225 10.84 -8.82 -4.71
CA GLY A 225 11.36 -7.46 -4.84
C GLY A 225 12.02 -6.92 -3.58
N THR A 226 12.47 -5.67 -3.65
CA THR A 226 13.15 -4.99 -2.54
C THR A 226 12.71 -3.53 -2.45
N VAL A 227 12.74 -2.98 -1.22
CA VAL A 227 12.56 -1.54 -0.99
C VAL A 227 13.76 -1.02 -0.20
N VAL A 228 14.34 0.08 -0.67
CA VAL A 228 15.49 0.73 -0.04
C VAL A 228 15.22 2.22 0.16
N ALA A 229 15.84 2.79 1.17
CA ALA A 229 15.89 4.23 1.39
C ALA A 229 16.80 4.92 0.36
N ASP A 230 16.82 6.26 0.34
CA ASP A 230 17.61 7.06 -0.61
C ASP A 230 19.13 6.84 -0.49
N ASP A 231 19.59 6.46 0.70
CA ASP A 231 20.99 6.10 0.96
C ASP A 231 21.33 4.63 0.61
N GLY A 232 20.36 3.86 0.09
CA GLY A 232 20.53 2.46 -0.26
C GLY A 232 20.39 1.48 0.90
N THR A 233 20.13 1.96 2.12
CA THR A 233 19.87 1.07 3.26
C THR A 233 18.50 0.40 3.16
N PRO A 234 18.27 -0.75 3.84
CA PRO A 234 16.96 -1.39 3.88
C PRO A 234 15.89 -0.43 4.42
N PHE A 235 14.76 -0.36 3.72
CA PHE A 235 13.63 0.46 4.15
C PHE A 235 12.92 -0.21 5.34
N CYS A 236 12.79 0.52 6.45
CA CYS A 236 12.30 0.02 7.73
C CYS A 236 11.08 0.81 8.22
N TYR A 237 10.33 0.20 9.15
CA TYR A 237 9.09 0.70 9.73
C TYR A 237 9.19 0.88 11.25
N GLY A 238 8.24 1.61 11.83
CA GLY A 238 8.23 1.93 13.25
C GLY A 238 8.99 3.22 13.59
N LYS A 239 9.15 4.11 12.62
CA LYS A 239 9.77 5.42 12.81
C LYS A 239 8.91 6.32 13.71
N SER A 240 9.55 7.23 14.42
CA SER A 240 8.83 8.26 15.18
C SER A 240 7.92 9.07 14.26
N GLY A 241 6.62 9.15 14.60
CA GLY A 241 5.62 9.84 13.79
C GLY A 241 5.23 9.12 12.49
N TYR A 242 5.68 7.88 12.27
CA TYR A 242 5.30 7.02 11.14
C TYR A 242 5.48 7.66 9.75
N ARG A 243 6.43 8.60 9.62
CA ARG A 243 6.69 9.30 8.36
C ARG A 243 7.84 8.64 7.60
N ASN A 244 7.65 8.50 6.30
CA ASN A 244 8.66 8.04 5.38
C ASN A 244 9.38 9.21 4.68
N ASP A 245 10.69 9.06 4.54
CA ASP A 245 11.52 9.80 3.59
C ASP A 245 11.48 9.14 2.20
N ALA A 246 12.34 9.61 1.29
CA ALA A 246 12.46 9.05 -0.04
C ALA A 246 12.79 7.54 -0.01
N PHE A 247 12.21 6.81 -0.97
CA PHE A 247 12.49 5.38 -1.14
C PHE A 247 12.41 4.96 -2.61
N PHE A 248 12.98 3.78 -2.88
CA PHE A 248 12.94 3.12 -4.17
C PHE A 248 12.52 1.67 -3.99
N ALA A 249 11.42 1.28 -4.67
CA ALA A 249 10.94 -0.09 -4.71
C ALA A 249 11.32 -0.70 -6.06
N PHE A 250 12.07 -1.81 -6.01
CA PHE A 250 12.57 -2.51 -7.19
C PHE A 250 11.92 -3.87 -7.32
N GLY A 251 11.67 -4.28 -8.57
CA GLY A 251 11.38 -5.65 -8.93
C GLY A 251 12.61 -6.55 -8.82
N GLY A 252 12.74 -7.55 -9.69
CA GLY A 252 13.89 -8.44 -9.71
C GLY A 252 15.20 -7.71 -10.05
N GLY A 253 16.25 -7.96 -9.29
CA GLY A 253 17.61 -7.46 -9.51
C GLY A 253 18.54 -8.53 -10.05
#